data_5eadd3d4867671719c2038a93abd835f
#
_entry.id   5eadd3d4867671719c2038a93abd835f
#
_cell.length_a   1.000
_cell.length_b   1.000
_cell.length_c   1.000
_cell.angle_alpha   90.00
_cell.angle_beta   90.00
_cell.angle_gamma   90.00
#
_symmetry.space_group_name_H-M   'P 1'
#
loop_
_entity.id
_entity.type
_entity.pdbx_description
1 polymer ?
#
loop_
_entity_poly.entity_id
_entity_poly.type
_entity_poly.pdbx_seq_one_letter_code
_entity_poly.pdbx_strand_id
1 'polypeptide(L)'
;MHDLSEKLIRFLETGDVPEGLFRPDVFLDLTMPTWRVQAASAEDLIAERKQGHPGPGRVTRWRADPTPSGFVFEFEERWNSEGQSWYAREMLRIEVTDGTIAELTVYCTGDWDHARQAEHAAAVTLIRP
;
A
#
# COMPACT_ATOMS: atom_id res chain seq x y z
N MET A 1 -5.40 1.11 16.03
CA MET A 1 -4.81 1.79 14.85
C MET A 1 -3.30 1.57 14.73
N HIS A 2 -2.56 1.90 15.77
CA HIS A 2 -1.10 1.77 15.74
C HIS A 2 -0.63 0.32 15.51
N ASP A 3 -1.23 -0.63 16.20
CA ASP A 3 -0.92 -2.05 16.03
C ASP A 3 -1.21 -2.54 14.61
N LEU A 4 -2.35 -2.15 14.04
CA LEU A 4 -2.70 -2.50 12.67
C LEU A 4 -1.78 -1.82 11.65
N SER A 5 -1.34 -0.58 11.93
CA SER A 5 -0.38 0.10 11.06
C SER A 5 0.96 -0.63 11.01
N GLU A 6 1.46 -1.10 12.15
CA GLU A 6 2.71 -1.88 12.20
C GLU A 6 2.58 -3.21 11.46
N LYS A 7 1.45 -3.90 11.63
CA LYS A 7 1.18 -5.15 10.92
C LYS A 7 1.07 -4.92 9.41
N LEU A 8 0.41 -3.85 9.01
CA LEU A 8 0.25 -3.49 7.61
C LEU A 8 1.60 -3.18 6.97
N ILE A 9 2.45 -2.41 7.63
CA ILE A 9 3.80 -2.10 7.15
C ILE A 9 4.61 -3.39 6.97
N ARG A 10 4.55 -4.31 7.94
CA ARG A 10 5.24 -5.58 7.80
C ARG A 10 4.77 -6.36 6.58
N PHE A 11 3.46 -6.41 6.35
CA PHE A 11 2.90 -7.04 5.16
C PHE A 11 3.40 -6.37 3.88
N LEU A 12 3.39 -5.04 3.83
CA LEU A 12 3.83 -4.28 2.66
C LEU A 12 5.31 -4.47 2.37
N GLU A 13 6.14 -4.55 3.42
CA GLU A 13 7.59 -4.67 3.26
C GLU A 13 8.06 -6.08 2.97
N THR A 14 7.42 -7.10 3.54
CA THR A 14 7.92 -8.48 3.51
C THR A 14 7.03 -9.46 2.77
N GLY A 15 5.75 -9.13 2.58
CA GLY A 15 4.76 -10.08 2.08
C GLY A 15 4.20 -11.04 3.12
N ASP A 16 4.76 -11.03 4.34
CA ASP A 16 4.22 -11.81 5.45
C ASP A 16 2.92 -11.20 5.92
N VAL A 17 1.96 -12.05 6.29
CA VAL A 17 0.65 -11.61 6.77
C VAL A 17 0.57 -11.86 8.28
N PRO A 18 0.79 -10.82 9.12
CA PRO A 18 0.67 -10.99 10.56
C PRO A 18 -0.74 -11.44 10.95
N GLU A 19 -0.82 -12.28 11.96
CA GLU A 19 -2.10 -12.73 12.50
C GLU A 19 -2.93 -11.53 12.95
N GLY A 20 -4.22 -11.55 12.61
CA GLY A 20 -5.14 -10.49 12.99
C GLY A 20 -5.09 -9.24 12.10
N LEU A 21 -4.38 -9.28 10.98
CA LEU A 21 -4.34 -8.12 10.07
C LEU A 21 -5.62 -8.00 9.26
N PHE A 22 -6.00 -9.04 8.51
CA PHE A 22 -7.17 -9.01 7.64
C PHE A 22 -8.27 -9.96 8.11
N ARG A 23 -9.51 -9.55 7.93
CA ARG A 23 -10.63 -10.50 7.98
C ARG A 23 -10.52 -11.45 6.80
N PRO A 24 -10.94 -12.72 6.95
CA PRO A 24 -10.95 -13.65 5.82
C PRO A 24 -11.75 -13.14 4.61
N ASP A 25 -12.83 -12.38 4.86
CA ASP A 25 -13.72 -11.81 3.85
C ASP A 25 -13.45 -10.32 3.60
N VAL A 26 -12.23 -9.85 3.82
CA VAL A 26 -11.84 -8.46 3.58
C VAL A 26 -12.15 -8.04 2.14
N PHE A 27 -12.63 -6.81 1.97
CA PHE A 27 -12.89 -6.25 0.67
C PHE A 27 -11.80 -5.24 0.29
N LEU A 28 -11.20 -5.42 -0.87
CA LEU A 28 -10.20 -4.51 -1.45
C LEU A 28 -10.79 -3.83 -2.68
N ASP A 29 -10.64 -2.51 -2.75
CA ASP A 29 -10.90 -1.73 -3.95
C ASP A 29 -9.65 -0.92 -4.26
N LEU A 30 -8.88 -1.35 -5.25
CA LEU A 30 -7.58 -0.77 -5.60
C LEU A 30 -7.67 -0.04 -6.93
N THR A 31 -7.43 1.27 -6.91
CA THR A 31 -7.38 2.13 -8.09
C THR A 31 -5.94 2.56 -8.35
N MET A 32 -5.48 2.30 -9.56
CA MET A 32 -4.21 2.75 -10.12
C MET A 32 -4.51 3.77 -11.23
N PRO A 33 -3.54 4.49 -11.78
CA PRO A 33 -3.80 5.60 -12.71
C PRO A 33 -4.76 5.30 -13.86
N THR A 34 -4.72 4.09 -14.42
CA THR A 34 -5.59 3.72 -15.55
C THR A 34 -6.18 2.33 -15.40
N TRP A 35 -6.24 1.81 -14.17
CA TRP A 35 -6.68 0.45 -13.90
C TRP A 35 -7.32 0.36 -12.53
N ARG A 36 -8.26 -0.56 -12.36
CA ARG A 36 -8.93 -0.79 -11.07
C ARG A 36 -9.22 -2.26 -10.89
N VAL A 37 -8.87 -2.80 -9.73
CA VAL A 37 -9.13 -4.19 -9.37
C VAL A 37 -9.80 -4.26 -8.01
N GLN A 38 -10.53 -5.35 -7.77
CA GLN A 38 -11.19 -5.60 -6.50
C GLN A 38 -10.94 -7.03 -6.05
N ALA A 39 -10.94 -7.26 -4.75
CA ALA A 39 -10.85 -8.57 -4.15
C ALA A 39 -11.85 -8.68 -3.00
N ALA A 40 -12.44 -9.85 -2.81
CA ALA A 40 -13.47 -10.09 -1.80
C ALA A 40 -13.02 -11.13 -0.75
N SER A 41 -11.72 -11.39 -0.67
CA SER A 41 -11.13 -12.29 0.32
C SER A 41 -9.71 -11.88 0.63
N ALA A 42 -9.21 -12.27 1.81
CA ALA A 42 -7.81 -12.06 2.17
C ALA A 42 -6.88 -12.78 1.21
N GLU A 43 -7.23 -14.00 0.80
CA GLU A 43 -6.45 -14.78 -0.15
C GLU A 43 -6.24 -14.02 -1.46
N ASP A 44 -7.30 -13.48 -2.04
CA ASP A 44 -7.23 -12.74 -3.30
C ASP A 44 -6.51 -11.39 -3.15
N LEU A 45 -6.69 -10.70 -2.02
CA LEU A 45 -5.98 -9.47 -1.72
C LEU A 45 -4.47 -9.71 -1.68
N ILE A 46 -4.05 -10.77 -0.98
CA ILE A 46 -2.64 -11.14 -0.85
C ILE A 46 -2.07 -11.51 -2.22
N ALA A 47 -2.84 -12.23 -3.04
CA ALA A 47 -2.43 -12.60 -4.40
C ALA A 47 -2.22 -11.36 -5.28
N GLU A 48 -3.12 -10.36 -5.20
CA GLU A 48 -2.98 -9.10 -5.92
C GLU A 48 -1.69 -8.37 -5.53
N ARG A 49 -1.41 -8.29 -4.23
CA ARG A 49 -0.20 -7.64 -3.74
C ARG A 49 1.05 -8.35 -4.23
N LYS A 50 1.09 -9.67 -4.15
CA LYS A 50 2.25 -10.46 -4.59
C LYS A 50 2.48 -10.36 -6.09
N GLN A 51 1.43 -10.25 -6.88
CA GLN A 51 1.54 -10.08 -8.32
C GLN A 51 2.15 -8.72 -8.67
N GLY A 52 1.71 -7.66 -8.00
CA GLY A 52 2.21 -6.31 -8.24
C GLY A 52 3.59 -6.05 -7.64
N HIS A 53 3.86 -6.63 -6.48
CA HIS A 53 5.10 -6.42 -5.73
C HIS A 53 5.66 -7.77 -5.28
N PRO A 54 6.32 -8.52 -6.18
CA PRO A 54 6.77 -9.89 -5.87
C PRO A 54 7.94 -9.99 -4.91
N GLY A 55 8.66 -8.91 -4.69
CA GLY A 55 9.83 -8.89 -3.82
C GLY A 55 9.65 -8.00 -2.59
N PRO A 56 10.64 -7.98 -1.69
CA PRO A 56 10.60 -7.12 -0.51
C PRO A 56 10.77 -5.66 -0.88
N GLY A 57 10.28 -4.78 -0.01
CA GLY A 57 10.41 -3.35 -0.16
C GLY A 57 10.50 -2.66 1.19
N ARG A 58 10.42 -1.35 1.17
CA ARG A 58 10.51 -0.52 2.37
C ARG A 58 9.44 0.56 2.33
N VAL A 59 8.73 0.72 3.43
CA VAL A 59 7.84 1.85 3.67
C VAL A 59 8.69 2.97 4.26
N THR A 60 9.08 3.93 3.43
CA THR A 60 10.03 4.97 3.80
C THR A 60 9.40 6.13 4.54
N ARG A 61 8.10 6.31 4.38
CA ARG A 61 7.33 7.36 5.08
C ARG A 61 5.89 6.88 5.19
N TRP A 62 5.27 7.15 6.33
CA TRP A 62 3.86 6.81 6.52
C TRP A 62 3.20 7.71 7.56
N ARG A 63 1.88 7.80 7.47
CA ARG A 63 1.04 8.53 8.40
C ARG A 63 -0.30 7.80 8.53
N ALA A 64 -0.83 7.73 9.75
CA ALA A 64 -2.13 7.16 10.03
C ALA A 64 -2.98 8.14 10.82
N ASP A 65 -4.20 8.40 10.37
CA ASP A 65 -5.14 9.29 11.01
C ASP A 65 -6.47 8.56 11.27
N PRO A 66 -6.99 8.61 12.51
CA PRO A 66 -8.21 7.87 12.85
C PRO A 66 -9.45 8.45 12.17
N THR A 67 -10.41 7.54 11.88
CA THR A 67 -11.76 7.87 11.44
C THR A 67 -12.75 7.21 12.40
N PRO A 68 -14.07 7.54 12.35
CA PRO A 68 -15.03 6.87 13.21
C PRO A 68 -15.08 5.35 13.10
N SER A 69 -14.72 4.78 11.94
CA SER A 69 -14.82 3.34 11.68
C SER A 69 -13.50 2.66 11.39
N GLY A 70 -12.38 3.40 11.43
CA GLY A 70 -11.07 2.85 11.11
C GLY A 70 -10.00 3.92 11.08
N PHE A 71 -9.26 4.01 9.98
CA PHE A 71 -8.22 5.04 9.83
C PHE A 71 -7.85 5.23 8.36
N VAL A 72 -7.25 6.39 8.07
CA VAL A 72 -6.61 6.66 6.79
C VAL A 72 -5.12 6.42 6.95
N PHE A 73 -4.55 5.68 6.03
CA PHE A 73 -3.12 5.34 6.02
C PHE A 73 -2.50 5.82 4.72
N GLU A 74 -1.56 6.73 4.83
CA GLU A 74 -0.84 7.29 3.69
C GLU A 74 0.61 6.84 3.79
N PHE A 75 1.19 6.36 2.67
CA PHE A 75 2.57 5.91 2.72
C PHE A 75 3.28 6.04 1.38
N GLU A 76 4.60 6.00 1.45
CA GLU A 76 5.49 5.89 0.32
C GLU A 76 6.24 4.58 0.44
N GLU A 77 6.44 3.90 -0.67
CA GLU A 77 7.23 2.68 -0.68
C GLU A 77 8.25 2.69 -1.80
N ARG A 78 9.37 2.01 -1.53
CA ARG A 78 10.47 1.82 -2.47
C ARG A 78 10.88 0.36 -2.46
N TRP A 79 11.19 -0.14 -3.64
CA TRP A 79 11.66 -1.51 -3.80
C TRP A 79 12.57 -1.62 -5.01
N ASN A 80 13.31 -2.73 -5.09
CA ASN A 80 14.17 -3.03 -6.23
C ASN A 80 13.60 -4.21 -6.98
N SER A 81 13.52 -4.11 -8.29
CA SER A 81 13.05 -5.17 -9.17
C SER A 81 13.58 -4.92 -10.57
N GLU A 82 13.88 -5.99 -11.29
CA GLU A 82 14.34 -5.90 -12.68
C GLU A 82 15.59 -5.01 -12.81
N GLY A 83 16.46 -5.02 -11.81
CA GLY A 83 17.71 -4.28 -11.82
C GLY A 83 17.58 -2.78 -11.61
N GLN A 84 16.42 -2.29 -11.15
CA GLN A 84 16.21 -0.87 -10.92
C GLN A 84 15.42 -0.59 -9.64
N SER A 85 15.49 0.68 -9.18
CA SER A 85 14.71 1.16 -8.03
C SER A 85 13.36 1.68 -8.47
N TRP A 86 12.32 1.27 -7.74
CA TRP A 86 10.93 1.67 -7.97
C TRP A 86 10.40 2.50 -6.81
N TYR A 87 9.37 3.28 -7.07
CA TYR A 87 8.74 4.16 -6.11
C TYR A 87 7.23 4.25 -6.35
N ALA A 88 6.45 4.29 -5.27
CA ALA A 88 5.01 4.56 -5.33
C ALA A 88 4.55 5.29 -4.06
N ARG A 89 3.45 6.03 -4.19
CA ARG A 89 2.73 6.63 -3.07
C ARG A 89 1.31 6.12 -3.09
N GLU A 90 0.77 5.88 -1.90
CA GLU A 90 -0.58 5.34 -1.80
C GLU A 90 -1.31 5.96 -0.62
N MET A 91 -2.62 6.10 -0.77
CA MET A 91 -3.50 6.46 0.31
C MET A 91 -4.58 5.39 0.44
N LEU A 92 -4.74 4.87 1.65
CA LEU A 92 -5.71 3.83 1.98
C LEU A 92 -6.73 4.38 2.95
N ARG A 93 -8.00 4.15 2.65
CA ARG A 93 -9.06 4.29 3.65
C ARG A 93 -9.39 2.90 4.17
N ILE A 94 -9.24 2.70 5.45
CA ILE A 94 -9.31 1.39 6.10
C ILE A 94 -10.50 1.36 7.05
N GLU A 95 -11.39 0.38 6.85
CA GLU A 95 -12.48 0.08 7.76
C GLU A 95 -12.08 -1.09 8.65
N VAL A 96 -12.30 -0.96 9.95
CA VAL A 96 -11.90 -1.95 10.96
C VAL A 96 -13.13 -2.53 11.62
N THR A 97 -13.20 -3.86 11.74
CA THR A 97 -14.24 -4.57 12.44
C THR A 97 -13.59 -5.61 13.34
N ASP A 98 -13.95 -5.60 14.62
CA ASP A 98 -13.43 -6.54 15.63
C ASP A 98 -11.90 -6.57 15.68
N GLY A 99 -11.28 -5.41 15.51
CA GLY A 99 -9.82 -5.27 15.60
C GLY A 99 -9.05 -5.72 14.37
N THR A 100 -9.72 -6.08 13.28
CA THR A 100 -9.08 -6.49 12.03
C THR A 100 -9.58 -5.65 10.86
N ILE A 101 -8.79 -5.58 9.80
CA ILE A 101 -9.16 -4.81 8.61
C ILE A 101 -10.26 -5.55 7.84
N ALA A 102 -11.40 -4.86 7.66
CA ALA A 102 -12.56 -5.38 6.94
C ALA A 102 -12.66 -4.85 5.51
N GLU A 103 -12.19 -3.63 5.25
CA GLU A 103 -12.19 -3.01 3.92
C GLU A 103 -10.97 -2.15 3.73
N LEU A 104 -10.47 -2.16 2.50
CA LEU A 104 -9.38 -1.28 2.04
C LEU A 104 -9.80 -0.63 0.73
N THR A 105 -9.87 0.70 0.72
CA THR A 105 -9.97 1.48 -0.50
C THR A 105 -8.62 2.13 -0.74
N VAL A 106 -7.97 1.81 -1.85
CA VAL A 106 -6.60 2.22 -2.13
C VAL A 106 -6.55 3.09 -3.39
N TYR A 107 -5.86 4.23 -3.27
CA TYR A 107 -5.51 5.07 -4.43
C TYR A 107 -3.99 5.09 -4.54
N CYS A 108 -3.49 4.57 -5.65
CA CYS A 108 -2.07 4.40 -5.91
C CYS A 108 -1.63 5.29 -7.07
N THR A 109 -0.45 5.90 -6.93
CA THR A 109 0.15 6.72 -8.00
C THR A 109 0.61 5.88 -9.20
N GLY A 110 0.58 4.55 -9.08
CA GLY A 110 1.28 3.67 -10.01
C GLY A 110 2.76 3.59 -9.65
N ASP A 111 3.43 2.64 -10.27
CA ASP A 111 4.83 2.36 -9.98
C ASP A 111 5.72 3.23 -10.86
N TRP A 112 6.51 4.08 -10.23
CA TRP A 112 7.47 4.93 -10.94
C TRP A 112 8.80 4.19 -11.05
N ASP A 113 9.21 3.90 -12.27
CA ASP A 113 10.52 3.30 -12.53
C ASP A 113 11.64 4.34 -12.38
N HIS A 114 12.87 3.89 -12.52
CA HIS A 114 14.03 4.78 -12.38
C HIS A 114 13.99 5.95 -13.36
N ALA A 115 13.60 5.72 -14.61
CA ALA A 115 13.54 6.75 -15.63
C ALA A 115 12.48 7.82 -15.30
N ARG A 116 11.31 7.40 -14.81
CA ARG A 116 10.25 8.32 -14.41
C ARG A 116 10.67 9.16 -13.21
N GLN A 117 11.33 8.57 -12.23
CA GLN A 117 11.84 9.29 -11.07
C GLN A 117 12.87 10.35 -11.49
N ALA A 118 13.77 10.01 -12.41
CA ALA A 118 14.80 10.94 -12.91
C ALA A 118 14.15 12.10 -13.72
N GLU A 119 13.17 11.79 -14.56
CA GLU A 119 12.43 12.79 -15.32
C GLU A 119 11.72 13.78 -14.39
N HIS A 120 11.06 13.26 -13.36
CA HIS A 120 10.38 14.10 -12.37
C HIS A 120 11.37 14.98 -11.62
N ALA A 121 12.47 14.44 -11.15
CA ALA A 121 13.48 15.20 -10.40
C ALA A 121 14.07 16.34 -11.24
N ALA A 122 14.21 16.14 -12.56
CA ALA A 122 14.71 17.18 -13.47
C ALA A 122 13.66 18.27 -13.76
N ALA A 123 12.37 17.93 -13.72
CA ALA A 123 11.29 18.84 -14.11
C ALA A 123 10.66 19.59 -12.93
N VAL A 124 10.69 19.03 -11.73
CA VAL A 124 9.94 19.54 -10.58
C VAL A 124 10.84 19.65 -9.36
N THR A 125 10.77 20.80 -8.69
CA THR A 125 11.38 21.01 -7.38
C THR A 125 10.28 20.93 -6.33
N LEU A 126 10.33 19.89 -5.48
CA LEU A 126 9.37 19.76 -4.40
C LEU A 126 9.68 20.73 -3.27
N ILE A 127 8.65 21.37 -2.73
CA ILE A 127 8.78 22.29 -1.59
C ILE A 127 8.98 21.48 -0.30
N ARG A 128 8.28 20.34 -0.19
CA ARG A 128 8.38 19.41 0.94
C ARG A 128 8.55 18.01 0.40
N PRO A 129 9.77 17.63 0.09
CA PRO A 129 10.05 16.29 -0.42
C PRO A 129 9.80 15.21 0.62
#